data_fdfbe65ef283fdead160ddd6de57e17a
#
_entry.id   fdfbe65ef283fdead160ddd6de57e17a
#
_cell.length_a   1.000
_cell.length_b   1.000
_cell.length_c   1.000
_cell.angle_alpha   90.00
_cell.angle_beta   90.00
_cell.angle_gamma   90.00
#
_symmetry.space_group_name_H-M   'P 1'
#
loop_
_entity.id
_entity.type
_entity.pdbx_description
1 polymer ?
#
loop_
_entity_poly.entity_id
_entity_poly.type
_entity_poly.pdbx_seq_one_letter_code
_entity_poly.pdbx_strand_id
1 'polypeptide(L)'
;MQFSRLIFFTVAAAVVVPAQQVRPKDVREIAKGGSTAIPKLQDLLKNHDTDVRVEVVKQLTEIGTVRSLDPLILATSDNDSEVQLRATDGLVNFYLPGYVRMGFTAKLTRVGSEVKGKFTDTNDQVIDPYITVRPDVIAALGKLASGGGSMDVRANAARAIGILRGKAAIPDLLEALRTKDTTVIYECLIAMEKIRDESVGPNIAFLLHDLNPKVQAAAVEAAGLLRNQAALPDLKDVLKRTSDAKVRRAALTSIAMLPDPTSREVYAGYLRDKDDKLRAAAAEGYARLRNPPDLPVVEKAWQDEGKPEPRLSLAFAQVMMGKSELSEFSPLRYLINELNSVAYRGEAFPFLVELARDPQVREKLTGPLQNGTKDEKIWLARVLARSGDQQSVPLLQKVSNDPDSEVAQEGLKALRTLQARF
;
A
#
# COMPACT_ATOMS: atom_id res chain seq x y z
N MET A 1 -77.44 55.32 22.73
CA MET A 1 -77.29 54.22 21.76
C MET A 1 -75.83 54.02 21.46
N GLN A 2 -75.18 53.05 22.14
CA GLN A 2 -73.78 52.72 21.90
C GLN A 2 -73.71 51.37 21.14
N PHE A 3 -73.18 51.41 19.95
CA PHE A 3 -72.92 50.17 19.16
C PHE A 3 -71.51 49.63 19.49
N SER A 4 -71.47 48.49 20.18
CA SER A 4 -70.24 47.71 20.42
C SER A 4 -69.92 46.93 19.17
N ARG A 5 -68.73 47.18 18.53
CA ARG A 5 -68.20 46.36 17.41
C ARG A 5 -67.40 45.22 17.98
N LEU A 6 -67.90 44.02 17.82
CA LEU A 6 -67.21 42.80 18.11
C LEU A 6 -66.22 42.51 16.96
N ILE A 7 -64.89 42.52 17.26
CA ILE A 7 -63.86 42.14 16.33
C ILE A 7 -63.59 40.67 16.54
N PHE A 8 -63.91 39.80 15.55
CA PHE A 8 -63.51 38.38 15.53
C PHE A 8 -62.08 38.29 15.06
N PHE A 9 -61.16 37.89 15.95
CA PHE A 9 -59.83 37.42 15.57
C PHE A 9 -59.91 35.94 15.14
N THR A 10 -59.80 35.70 13.85
CA THR A 10 -59.57 34.35 13.31
C THR A 10 -58.10 34.00 13.51
N VAL A 11 -57.78 33.15 14.48
CA VAL A 11 -56.47 32.52 14.63
C VAL A 11 -56.37 31.40 13.58
N ALA A 12 -55.61 31.67 12.52
CA ALA A 12 -55.23 30.63 11.57
C ALA A 12 -54.21 29.72 12.25
N ALA A 13 -54.62 28.54 12.70
CA ALA A 13 -53.74 27.50 13.14
C ALA A 13 -52.95 26.96 11.92
N ALA A 14 -51.69 27.35 11.79
CA ALA A 14 -50.80 26.73 10.83
C ALA A 14 -50.61 25.22 11.22
N VAL A 15 -51.19 24.33 10.47
CA VAL A 15 -50.96 22.88 10.58
C VAL A 15 -49.51 22.68 10.14
N VAL A 16 -48.58 22.57 11.09
CA VAL A 16 -47.24 22.09 10.84
C VAL A 16 -47.38 20.61 10.52
N VAL A 17 -47.41 20.27 9.23
CA VAL A 17 -47.26 18.88 8.78
C VAL A 17 -45.86 18.47 9.17
N PRO A 18 -45.66 17.45 10.04
CA PRO A 18 -44.32 16.99 10.36
C PRO A 18 -43.66 16.53 9.07
N ALA A 19 -42.55 17.15 8.70
CA ALA A 19 -41.76 16.69 7.57
C ALA A 19 -41.43 15.21 7.81
N GLN A 20 -41.82 14.36 6.88
CA GLN A 20 -41.65 12.92 6.99
C GLN A 20 -40.17 12.63 7.23
N GLN A 21 -39.82 12.14 8.42
CA GLN A 21 -38.43 11.89 8.81
C GLN A 21 -37.86 10.83 7.88
N VAL A 22 -36.85 11.21 7.10
CA VAL A 22 -36.14 10.29 6.19
C VAL A 22 -35.44 9.21 7.02
N ARG A 23 -35.56 7.97 6.64
CA ARG A 23 -34.94 6.82 7.31
C ARG A 23 -33.93 6.15 6.39
N PRO A 24 -32.98 5.36 6.89
CA PRO A 24 -32.00 4.64 6.07
C PRO A 24 -32.61 3.79 4.93
N LYS A 25 -33.81 3.23 5.15
CA LYS A 25 -34.52 2.49 4.10
C LYS A 25 -34.96 3.36 2.93
N ASP A 26 -35.35 4.62 3.23
CA ASP A 26 -35.79 5.57 2.21
C ASP A 26 -34.59 6.00 1.36
N VAL A 27 -33.39 6.10 1.95
CA VAL A 27 -32.10 6.33 1.24
C VAL A 27 -31.82 5.21 0.23
N ARG A 28 -32.01 3.94 0.64
CA ARG A 28 -31.83 2.79 -0.27
C ARG A 28 -32.79 2.80 -1.45
N GLU A 29 -34.05 3.21 -1.21
CA GLU A 29 -35.03 3.34 -2.30
C GLU A 29 -34.62 4.46 -3.28
N ILE A 30 -34.17 5.60 -2.77
CA ILE A 30 -33.65 6.70 -3.61
C ILE A 30 -32.45 6.20 -4.45
N ALA A 31 -31.53 5.46 -3.83
CA ALA A 31 -30.30 4.99 -4.46
C ALA A 31 -30.53 4.02 -5.64
N LYS A 32 -31.73 3.39 -5.74
CA LYS A 32 -32.10 2.57 -6.90
C LYS A 32 -32.04 3.32 -8.23
N GLY A 33 -32.12 4.67 -8.18
CA GLY A 33 -31.92 5.52 -9.35
C GLY A 33 -30.49 5.58 -9.86
N GLY A 34 -29.53 4.92 -9.18
CA GLY A 34 -28.12 4.90 -9.56
C GLY A 34 -27.53 6.31 -9.63
N SER A 35 -26.75 6.61 -10.69
CA SER A 35 -26.08 7.91 -10.83
C SER A 35 -27.01 9.12 -10.89
N THR A 36 -28.28 8.94 -11.25
CA THR A 36 -29.27 10.05 -11.27
C THR A 36 -29.75 10.42 -9.87
N ALA A 37 -29.61 9.52 -8.89
CA ALA A 37 -29.97 9.75 -7.49
C ALA A 37 -28.90 10.55 -6.73
N ILE A 38 -27.67 10.69 -7.24
CA ILE A 38 -26.54 11.31 -6.52
C ILE A 38 -26.85 12.70 -5.99
N PRO A 39 -27.47 13.64 -6.74
CA PRO A 39 -27.78 14.97 -6.20
C PRO A 39 -28.68 14.91 -4.96
N LYS A 40 -29.71 14.05 -4.99
CA LYS A 40 -30.62 13.87 -3.85
C LYS A 40 -29.92 13.18 -2.67
N LEU A 41 -29.03 12.23 -2.92
CA LEU A 41 -28.20 11.61 -1.89
C LEU A 41 -27.26 12.63 -1.25
N GLN A 42 -26.66 13.51 -2.05
CA GLN A 42 -25.79 14.58 -1.55
C GLN A 42 -26.53 15.55 -0.62
N ASP A 43 -27.77 15.92 -0.95
CA ASP A 43 -28.59 16.76 -0.07
C ASP A 43 -28.86 16.08 1.28
N LEU A 44 -29.02 14.77 1.30
CA LEU A 44 -29.24 13.98 2.50
C LEU A 44 -28.00 13.84 3.41
N LEU A 45 -26.80 14.22 2.95
CA LEU A 45 -25.63 14.36 3.82
C LEU A 45 -25.79 15.47 4.86
N LYS A 46 -26.77 16.39 4.69
CA LYS A 46 -27.12 17.41 5.67
C LYS A 46 -28.18 16.96 6.69
N ASN A 47 -28.61 15.69 6.62
CA ASN A 47 -29.62 15.18 7.54
C ASN A 47 -29.08 15.15 8.97
N HIS A 48 -29.91 15.51 9.96
CA HIS A 48 -29.54 15.50 11.37
C HIS A 48 -29.29 14.09 11.93
N ASP A 49 -29.94 13.07 11.34
CA ASP A 49 -29.78 11.67 11.71
C ASP A 49 -28.50 11.09 11.10
N THR A 50 -27.56 10.69 11.95
CA THR A 50 -26.29 10.08 11.54
C THR A 50 -26.50 8.79 10.77
N ASP A 51 -27.48 7.95 11.14
CA ASP A 51 -27.74 6.68 10.44
C ASP A 51 -28.18 6.93 8.98
N VAL A 52 -28.89 8.03 8.73
CA VAL A 52 -29.24 8.46 7.37
C VAL A 52 -27.97 8.84 6.60
N ARG A 53 -27.09 9.66 7.19
CA ARG A 53 -25.86 10.11 6.53
C ARG A 53 -24.90 8.92 6.26
N VAL A 54 -24.78 8.00 7.21
CA VAL A 54 -24.02 6.74 7.06
C VAL A 54 -24.57 5.91 5.89
N GLU A 55 -25.89 5.74 5.81
CA GLU A 55 -26.51 4.99 4.69
C GLU A 55 -26.30 5.72 3.36
N VAL A 56 -26.36 7.06 3.34
CA VAL A 56 -26.05 7.85 2.13
C VAL A 56 -24.65 7.56 1.62
N VAL A 57 -23.62 7.63 2.49
CA VAL A 57 -22.23 7.38 2.12
C VAL A 57 -22.07 5.95 1.59
N LYS A 58 -22.74 4.98 2.22
CA LYS A 58 -22.73 3.60 1.76
C LYS A 58 -23.32 3.48 0.34
N GLN A 59 -24.46 4.09 0.09
CA GLN A 59 -25.12 4.05 -1.22
C GLN A 59 -24.30 4.78 -2.30
N LEU A 60 -23.64 5.90 -1.98
CA LEU A 60 -22.71 6.60 -2.88
C LEU A 60 -21.52 5.71 -3.24
N THR A 61 -21.00 4.94 -2.28
CA THR A 61 -19.91 3.96 -2.50
C THR A 61 -20.37 2.81 -3.41
N GLU A 62 -21.58 2.32 -3.22
CA GLU A 62 -22.18 1.26 -4.04
C GLU A 62 -22.44 1.72 -5.48
N ILE A 63 -22.91 2.95 -5.68
CA ILE A 63 -23.08 3.55 -7.01
C ILE A 63 -21.73 3.67 -7.73
N GLY A 64 -20.67 4.06 -7.03
CA GLY A 64 -19.27 3.96 -7.47
C GLY A 64 -18.92 4.67 -8.79
N THR A 65 -19.62 5.75 -9.14
CA THR A 65 -19.34 6.54 -10.35
C THR A 65 -18.46 7.75 -10.03
N VAL A 66 -17.87 8.38 -11.05
CA VAL A 66 -17.09 9.62 -10.88
C VAL A 66 -17.91 10.70 -10.17
N ARG A 67 -19.23 10.75 -10.40
CA ARG A 67 -20.14 11.68 -9.73
C ARG A 67 -20.30 11.41 -8.23
N SER A 68 -20.00 10.18 -7.76
CA SER A 68 -20.03 9.86 -6.33
C SER A 68 -18.86 10.48 -5.57
N LEU A 69 -17.78 10.87 -6.25
CA LEU A 69 -16.58 11.39 -5.57
C LEU A 69 -16.85 12.71 -4.83
N ASP A 70 -17.57 13.66 -5.44
CA ASP A 70 -17.83 14.96 -4.82
C ASP A 70 -18.61 14.85 -3.49
N PRO A 71 -19.74 14.11 -3.42
CA PRO A 71 -20.43 13.91 -2.15
C PRO A 71 -19.64 13.04 -1.15
N LEU A 72 -18.81 12.10 -1.60
CA LEU A 72 -17.93 11.36 -0.71
C LEU A 72 -16.84 12.26 -0.11
N ILE A 73 -16.25 13.18 -0.91
CA ILE A 73 -15.32 14.20 -0.42
C ILE A 73 -16.02 15.10 0.61
N LEU A 74 -17.25 15.54 0.33
CA LEU A 74 -18.04 16.35 1.29
C LEU A 74 -18.23 15.59 2.61
N ALA A 75 -18.56 14.31 2.56
CA ALA A 75 -18.78 13.46 3.73
C ALA A 75 -17.50 13.23 4.58
N THR A 76 -16.30 13.45 4.04
CA THR A 76 -15.07 13.43 4.86
C THR A 76 -15.04 14.57 5.90
N SER A 77 -15.80 15.63 5.68
CA SER A 77 -15.90 16.78 6.60
C SER A 77 -17.08 16.68 7.57
N ASP A 78 -17.77 15.52 7.64
CA ASP A 78 -18.84 15.28 8.58
C ASP A 78 -18.33 15.37 10.03
N ASN A 79 -19.21 15.72 10.96
CA ASN A 79 -18.88 15.77 12.39
C ASN A 79 -18.90 14.39 13.08
N ASP A 80 -19.41 13.36 12.39
CA ASP A 80 -19.48 12.00 12.90
C ASP A 80 -18.34 11.13 12.33
N SER A 81 -17.65 10.44 13.21
CA SER A 81 -16.49 9.61 12.86
C SER A 81 -16.82 8.40 11.98
N GLU A 82 -18.03 7.82 12.11
CA GLU A 82 -18.44 6.68 11.27
C GLU A 82 -18.72 7.15 9.84
N VAL A 83 -19.31 8.34 9.67
CA VAL A 83 -19.50 8.96 8.35
C VAL A 83 -18.15 9.23 7.69
N GLN A 84 -17.19 9.82 8.43
CA GLN A 84 -15.83 10.08 7.94
C GLN A 84 -15.09 8.79 7.52
N LEU A 85 -15.17 7.74 8.36
CA LEU A 85 -14.56 6.43 8.06
C LEU A 85 -15.10 5.84 6.77
N ARG A 86 -16.44 5.81 6.62
CA ARG A 86 -17.08 5.24 5.42
C ARG A 86 -16.83 6.07 4.17
N ALA A 87 -16.77 7.40 4.31
CA ALA A 87 -16.41 8.29 3.21
C ALA A 87 -14.99 7.99 2.71
N THR A 88 -14.03 7.83 3.64
CA THR A 88 -12.65 7.42 3.34
C THR A 88 -12.61 6.09 2.61
N ASP A 89 -13.30 5.06 3.13
CA ASP A 89 -13.37 3.74 2.51
C ASP A 89 -14.01 3.81 1.11
N GLY A 90 -15.05 4.62 0.93
CA GLY A 90 -15.72 4.84 -0.35
C GLY A 90 -14.80 5.47 -1.40
N LEU A 91 -14.01 6.46 -1.00
CA LEU A 91 -13.02 7.09 -1.87
C LEU A 91 -11.93 6.08 -2.31
N VAL A 92 -11.42 5.26 -1.38
CA VAL A 92 -10.46 4.20 -1.73
C VAL A 92 -11.10 3.17 -2.65
N ASN A 93 -12.34 2.72 -2.35
CA ASN A 93 -13.03 1.70 -3.15
C ASN A 93 -13.28 2.13 -4.59
N PHE A 94 -13.43 3.43 -4.85
CA PHE A 94 -13.57 3.94 -6.21
C PHE A 94 -12.32 3.68 -7.06
N TYR A 95 -11.11 3.89 -6.49
CA TYR A 95 -9.84 3.69 -7.20
C TYR A 95 -9.30 2.27 -7.10
N LEU A 96 -9.70 1.53 -6.05
CA LEU A 96 -9.36 0.12 -5.79
C LEU A 96 -10.65 -0.68 -5.58
N PRO A 97 -11.38 -1.06 -6.64
CA PRO A 97 -12.64 -1.79 -6.53
C PRO A 97 -12.49 -3.08 -5.73
N GLY A 98 -13.43 -3.30 -4.79
CA GLY A 98 -13.39 -4.45 -3.88
C GLY A 98 -12.68 -4.18 -2.55
N TYR A 99 -12.14 -2.98 -2.33
CA TYR A 99 -11.60 -2.57 -1.03
C TYR A 99 -12.67 -2.64 0.07
N VAL A 100 -13.87 -2.14 -0.20
CA VAL A 100 -15.04 -2.32 0.66
C VAL A 100 -15.79 -3.56 0.20
N ARG A 101 -15.81 -4.61 1.02
CA ARG A 101 -16.65 -5.79 0.76
C ARG A 101 -18.12 -5.41 0.97
N MET A 102 -18.86 -5.35 -0.11
CA MET A 102 -20.28 -4.97 -0.10
C MET A 102 -21.15 -6.13 0.39
N GLY A 103 -22.15 -5.84 1.26
CA GLY A 103 -23.13 -6.80 1.72
C GLY A 103 -22.91 -7.43 3.08
N PHE A 104 -23.56 -8.57 3.34
CA PHE A 104 -23.65 -9.26 4.65
C PHE A 104 -22.28 -9.64 5.25
N THR A 105 -21.29 -9.91 4.41
CA THR A 105 -19.92 -10.25 4.82
C THR A 105 -19.18 -9.10 5.50
N ALA A 106 -19.51 -7.84 5.21
CA ALA A 106 -18.86 -6.68 5.83
C ALA A 106 -19.21 -6.53 7.32
N LYS A 107 -20.42 -6.92 7.74
CA LYS A 107 -20.84 -6.95 9.16
C LYS A 107 -20.11 -8.05 9.94
N LEU A 108 -19.93 -9.22 9.34
CA LEU A 108 -19.25 -10.36 9.97
C LEU A 108 -17.74 -10.11 10.16
N THR A 109 -17.10 -9.39 9.24
CA THR A 109 -15.67 -9.06 9.38
C THR A 109 -15.40 -7.99 10.44
N ARG A 110 -16.32 -7.05 10.71
CA ARG A 110 -16.17 -6.07 11.80
C ARG A 110 -16.44 -6.66 13.20
N VAL A 111 -17.41 -7.53 13.33
CA VAL A 111 -17.70 -8.23 14.61
C VAL A 111 -16.63 -9.28 14.92
N GLY A 112 -15.95 -9.82 13.89
CA GLY A 112 -14.86 -10.79 14.05
C GLY A 112 -13.47 -10.16 14.30
N SER A 113 -13.33 -8.84 14.30
CA SER A 113 -12.03 -8.17 14.55
C SER A 113 -11.56 -8.27 16.01
N GLU A 114 -12.44 -8.65 16.93
CA GLU A 114 -12.03 -9.04 18.31
C GLU A 114 -11.61 -10.52 18.41
N VAL A 115 -11.87 -11.33 17.39
CA VAL A 115 -11.45 -12.75 17.36
C VAL A 115 -10.22 -12.87 16.45
N LYS A 116 -9.07 -13.06 17.08
CA LYS A 116 -7.79 -13.47 16.51
C LYS A 116 -7.93 -14.15 15.14
N GLY A 117 -7.52 -13.52 14.07
CA GLY A 117 -7.30 -14.29 12.89
C GLY A 117 -7.28 -13.54 11.58
N LYS A 118 -6.13 -13.39 11.02
CA LYS A 118 -5.86 -13.10 9.62
C LYS A 118 -6.64 -11.90 9.07
N PHE A 119 -6.26 -10.70 9.54
CA PHE A 119 -6.27 -9.58 8.65
C PHE A 119 -5.40 -9.97 7.46
N THR A 120 -5.98 -10.07 6.28
CA THR A 120 -5.21 -9.93 5.07
C THR A 120 -4.45 -8.63 5.24
N ASP A 121 -3.15 -8.73 5.33
CA ASP A 121 -2.27 -7.59 5.54
C ASP A 121 -2.55 -6.61 4.39
N THR A 122 -3.21 -5.48 4.70
CA THR A 122 -3.53 -4.46 3.71
C THR A 122 -2.29 -3.67 3.31
N ASN A 123 -1.13 -4.02 3.91
CA ASN A 123 0.13 -3.37 3.65
C ASN A 123 0.57 -3.50 2.19
N ASP A 124 0.20 -4.57 1.49
CA ASP A 124 0.52 -4.75 0.07
C ASP A 124 -0.46 -4.08 -0.89
N GLN A 125 -1.62 -3.60 -0.38
CA GLN A 125 -2.62 -2.96 -1.24
C GLN A 125 -2.18 -1.56 -1.63
N VAL A 126 -2.02 -1.37 -2.93
CA VAL A 126 -1.67 -0.08 -3.57
C VAL A 126 -2.31 -0.05 -4.95
N ILE A 127 -2.81 1.11 -5.38
CA ILE A 127 -3.32 1.28 -6.74
C ILE A 127 -2.20 1.13 -7.79
N ASP A 128 -2.59 0.73 -8.98
CA ASP A 128 -1.65 0.65 -10.10
C ASP A 128 -1.08 2.02 -10.48
N PRO A 129 0.19 2.11 -10.90
CA PRO A 129 0.87 3.40 -11.15
C PRO A 129 0.23 4.27 -12.24
N TYR A 130 -0.56 3.68 -13.16
CA TYR A 130 -1.27 4.41 -14.22
C TYR A 130 -2.62 4.98 -13.77
N ILE A 131 -3.06 4.72 -12.54
CA ILE A 131 -4.30 5.27 -11.99
C ILE A 131 -4.01 6.68 -11.46
N THR A 132 -4.65 7.68 -12.04
CA THR A 132 -4.56 9.06 -11.58
C THR A 132 -5.66 9.35 -10.57
N VAL A 133 -5.28 9.71 -9.35
CA VAL A 133 -6.22 10.10 -8.28
C VAL A 133 -6.46 11.61 -8.36
N ARG A 134 -7.71 12.03 -8.20
CA ARG A 134 -8.10 13.45 -8.14
C ARG A 134 -7.38 14.14 -6.98
N PRO A 135 -6.80 15.34 -7.19
CA PRO A 135 -6.05 16.05 -6.14
C PRO A 135 -6.89 16.41 -4.91
N ASP A 136 -8.18 16.73 -5.08
CA ASP A 136 -9.08 17.06 -3.99
C ASP A 136 -9.44 15.86 -3.11
N VAL A 137 -9.44 14.63 -3.66
CA VAL A 137 -9.53 13.40 -2.87
C VAL A 137 -8.34 13.28 -1.93
N ILE A 138 -7.12 13.46 -2.44
CA ILE A 138 -5.91 13.38 -1.61
C ILE A 138 -5.89 14.51 -0.57
N ALA A 139 -6.31 15.72 -0.94
CA ALA A 139 -6.40 16.85 -0.01
C ALA A 139 -7.43 16.61 1.12
N ALA A 140 -8.59 16.01 0.80
CA ALA A 140 -9.60 15.66 1.81
C ALA A 140 -9.09 14.60 2.79
N LEU A 141 -8.41 13.54 2.27
CA LEU A 141 -7.79 12.51 3.10
C LEU A 141 -6.64 13.07 3.96
N GLY A 142 -5.84 14.01 3.43
CA GLY A 142 -4.79 14.70 4.18
C GLY A 142 -5.36 15.42 5.41
N LYS A 143 -6.41 16.21 5.22
CA LYS A 143 -7.12 16.89 6.32
C LYS A 143 -7.65 15.90 7.38
N LEU A 144 -8.16 14.75 6.96
CA LEU A 144 -8.59 13.71 7.89
C LEU A 144 -7.43 13.07 8.65
N ALA A 145 -6.30 12.81 8.00
CA ALA A 145 -5.14 12.23 8.65
C ALA A 145 -4.58 13.14 9.75
N SER A 146 -4.54 14.45 9.51
CA SER A 146 -4.02 15.43 10.48
C SER A 146 -5.07 15.89 11.51
N GLY A 147 -6.38 15.88 11.18
CA GLY A 147 -7.42 16.49 12.00
C GLY A 147 -8.78 15.78 12.06
N GLY A 148 -8.85 14.49 11.70
CA GLY A 148 -10.10 13.70 11.75
C GLY A 148 -10.71 13.58 13.16
N GLY A 149 -12.01 13.33 13.22
CA GLY A 149 -12.82 13.37 14.45
C GLY A 149 -12.45 12.30 15.50
N SER A 150 -11.69 11.26 15.12
CA SER A 150 -11.14 10.25 16.04
C SER A 150 -9.78 9.76 15.56
N MET A 151 -9.04 9.07 16.45
CA MET A 151 -7.75 8.46 16.06
C MET A 151 -7.94 7.37 14.99
N ASP A 152 -9.04 6.62 15.04
CA ASP A 152 -9.37 5.62 14.01
C ASP A 152 -9.60 6.27 12.64
N VAL A 153 -10.28 7.41 12.58
CA VAL A 153 -10.44 8.19 11.33
C VAL A 153 -9.09 8.64 10.80
N ARG A 154 -8.23 9.19 11.65
CA ARG A 154 -6.90 9.67 11.28
C ARG A 154 -6.03 8.52 10.74
N ALA A 155 -6.01 7.39 11.43
CA ALA A 155 -5.30 6.19 11.01
C ALA A 155 -5.83 5.63 9.67
N ASN A 156 -7.16 5.56 9.51
CA ASN A 156 -7.77 5.09 8.26
C ASN A 156 -7.48 6.04 7.08
N ALA A 157 -7.49 7.35 7.32
CA ALA A 157 -7.12 8.33 6.30
C ALA A 157 -5.64 8.21 5.90
N ALA A 158 -4.72 8.04 6.85
CA ALA A 158 -3.32 7.80 6.57
C ALA A 158 -3.12 6.53 5.72
N ARG A 159 -3.79 5.43 6.08
CA ARG A 159 -3.81 4.20 5.28
C ARG A 159 -4.32 4.44 3.86
N ALA A 160 -5.44 5.16 3.71
CA ALA A 160 -6.03 5.50 2.42
C ALA A 160 -5.06 6.29 1.53
N ILE A 161 -4.37 7.29 2.09
CA ILE A 161 -3.32 8.07 1.40
C ILE A 161 -2.22 7.15 0.89
N GLY A 162 -1.76 6.19 1.70
CA GLY A 162 -0.75 5.20 1.29
C GLY A 162 -1.24 4.32 0.12
N ILE A 163 -2.45 3.77 0.20
CA ILE A 163 -3.06 2.94 -0.85
C ILE A 163 -3.16 3.72 -2.17
N LEU A 164 -3.58 4.97 -2.10
CA LEU A 164 -3.76 5.86 -3.25
C LEU A 164 -2.46 6.56 -3.68
N ARG A 165 -1.32 6.27 -3.05
CA ARG A 165 -0.01 6.91 -3.31
C ARG A 165 -0.08 8.43 -3.30
N GLY A 166 -0.82 8.98 -2.34
CA GLY A 166 -1.14 10.39 -2.24
C GLY A 166 0.03 11.28 -1.83
N LYS A 167 1.04 11.44 -2.67
CA LYS A 167 2.25 12.23 -2.39
C LYS A 167 1.95 13.66 -1.92
N ALA A 168 0.89 14.29 -2.45
CA ALA A 168 0.52 15.65 -2.06
C ALA A 168 0.08 15.78 -0.59
N ALA A 169 -0.29 14.68 0.08
CA ALA A 169 -0.67 14.68 1.50
C ALA A 169 0.51 14.36 2.45
N ILE A 170 1.75 14.31 1.97
CA ILE A 170 2.94 14.12 2.83
C ILE A 170 3.00 15.13 3.99
N PRO A 171 2.76 16.44 3.78
CA PRO A 171 2.76 17.39 4.89
C PRO A 171 1.72 17.06 5.97
N ASP A 172 0.53 16.59 5.59
CA ASP A 172 -0.53 16.19 6.53
C ASP A 172 -0.14 14.90 7.29
N LEU A 173 0.51 13.94 6.62
CA LEU A 173 1.04 12.75 7.27
C LEU A 173 2.14 13.10 8.29
N LEU A 174 3.04 14.04 7.96
CA LEU A 174 4.07 14.51 8.89
C LEU A 174 3.48 15.23 10.09
N GLU A 175 2.41 16.00 9.90
CA GLU A 175 1.67 16.62 11.02
C GLU A 175 0.99 15.54 11.88
N ALA A 176 0.41 14.51 11.26
CA ALA A 176 -0.20 13.39 11.96
C ALA A 176 0.79 12.59 12.83
N LEU A 177 2.08 12.55 12.48
CA LEU A 177 3.13 11.90 13.30
C LEU A 177 3.35 12.58 14.66
N ARG A 178 2.86 13.81 14.86
CA ARG A 178 2.98 14.52 16.15
C ARG A 178 2.00 14.00 17.22
N THR A 179 1.10 13.09 16.85
CA THR A 179 0.22 12.43 17.81
C THR A 179 1.00 11.50 18.74
N LYS A 180 0.36 11.12 19.85
CA LYS A 180 0.85 10.03 20.73
C LYS A 180 0.18 8.69 20.41
N ASP A 181 -0.75 8.66 19.47
CA ASP A 181 -1.45 7.44 19.10
C ASP A 181 -0.57 6.58 18.19
N THR A 182 -0.23 5.40 18.70
CA THR A 182 0.69 4.46 18.01
C THR A 182 0.10 3.90 16.71
N THR A 183 -1.22 3.82 16.58
CA THR A 183 -1.88 3.32 15.36
C THR A 183 -1.79 4.36 14.26
N VAL A 184 -2.04 5.63 14.57
CA VAL A 184 -1.89 6.74 13.61
C VAL A 184 -0.44 6.83 13.12
N ILE A 185 0.53 6.82 14.05
CA ILE A 185 1.96 6.87 13.71
C ILE A 185 2.33 5.70 12.78
N TYR A 186 1.92 4.48 13.14
CA TYR A 186 2.18 3.29 12.34
C TYR A 186 1.61 3.42 10.92
N GLU A 187 0.33 3.81 10.78
CA GLU A 187 -0.30 3.94 9.46
C GLU A 187 0.32 5.07 8.61
N CYS A 188 0.79 6.16 9.24
CA CYS A 188 1.55 7.20 8.55
C CYS A 188 2.89 6.66 8.01
N LEU A 189 3.62 5.87 8.79
CA LEU A 189 4.88 5.25 8.34
C LEU A 189 4.63 4.31 7.15
N ILE A 190 3.64 3.43 7.25
CA ILE A 190 3.24 2.54 6.15
C ILE A 190 2.79 3.33 4.91
N ALA A 191 2.09 4.44 5.08
CA ALA A 191 1.71 5.31 3.95
C ALA A 191 2.95 5.90 3.26
N MET A 192 3.93 6.37 4.01
CA MET A 192 5.19 6.90 3.47
C MET A 192 6.00 5.84 2.73
N GLU A 193 6.04 4.60 3.25
CA GLU A 193 6.65 3.45 2.56
C GLU A 193 5.99 3.16 1.20
N LYS A 194 4.65 3.27 1.10
CA LYS A 194 3.89 3.07 -0.14
C LYS A 194 4.08 4.21 -1.14
N ILE A 195 4.16 5.45 -0.66
CA ILE A 195 4.41 6.65 -1.48
C ILE A 195 5.83 6.64 -2.05
N ARG A 196 6.82 6.16 -1.29
CA ARG A 196 8.23 6.07 -1.70
C ARG A 196 8.87 7.42 -2.06
N ASP A 197 8.57 8.46 -1.30
CA ASP A 197 9.25 9.75 -1.43
C ASP A 197 10.47 9.80 -0.51
N GLU A 198 11.67 9.72 -1.09
CA GLU A 198 12.93 9.70 -0.35
C GLU A 198 13.15 10.96 0.52
N SER A 199 12.53 12.10 0.14
CA SER A 199 12.65 13.36 0.89
C SER A 199 12.07 13.32 2.31
N VAL A 200 11.21 12.33 2.59
CA VAL A 200 10.56 12.15 3.91
C VAL A 200 11.50 11.49 4.93
N GLY A 201 12.51 10.74 4.47
CA GLY A 201 13.39 9.96 5.34
C GLY A 201 13.91 10.69 6.57
N PRO A 202 14.49 11.90 6.47
CA PRO A 202 14.97 12.64 7.63
C PRO A 202 13.89 13.01 8.64
N ASN A 203 12.65 13.20 8.19
CA ASN A 203 11.53 13.62 9.04
C ASN A 203 11.02 12.53 9.97
N ILE A 204 11.32 11.26 9.69
CA ILE A 204 10.92 10.11 10.50
C ILE A 204 12.04 9.55 11.39
N ALA A 205 13.25 10.10 11.29
CA ALA A 205 14.43 9.58 12.00
C ALA A 205 14.25 9.52 13.54
N PHE A 206 13.49 10.45 14.13
CA PHE A 206 13.21 10.44 15.57
C PHE A 206 12.44 9.21 16.05
N LEU A 207 11.74 8.49 15.16
CA LEU A 207 10.99 7.27 15.47
C LEU A 207 11.86 6.00 15.45
N LEU A 208 13.12 6.08 15.01
CA LEU A 208 14.05 4.94 15.01
C LEU A 208 14.32 4.39 16.41
N HIS A 209 14.15 5.24 17.42
CA HIS A 209 14.32 4.87 18.84
C HIS A 209 12.99 4.89 19.62
N ASP A 210 11.85 4.75 18.93
CA ASP A 210 10.55 4.73 19.59
C ASP A 210 10.45 3.56 20.56
N LEU A 211 9.80 3.80 21.72
CA LEU A 211 9.65 2.80 22.78
C LEU A 211 8.65 1.69 22.41
N ASN A 212 7.73 1.96 21.48
CA ASN A 212 6.82 0.95 20.97
C ASN A 212 7.50 0.14 19.87
N PRO A 213 7.76 -1.16 20.07
CA PRO A 213 8.49 -1.97 19.08
C PRO A 213 7.82 -2.03 17.71
N LYS A 214 6.49 -1.90 17.64
CA LYS A 214 5.75 -1.88 16.37
C LYS A 214 6.04 -0.59 15.58
N VAL A 215 6.03 0.55 16.26
CA VAL A 215 6.37 1.85 15.65
C VAL A 215 7.85 1.88 15.29
N GLN A 216 8.72 1.43 16.18
CA GLN A 216 10.15 1.36 15.94
C GLN A 216 10.48 0.51 14.70
N ALA A 217 9.90 -0.69 14.60
CA ALA A 217 10.11 -1.57 13.44
C ALA A 217 9.68 -0.89 12.13
N ALA A 218 8.49 -0.27 12.10
CA ALA A 218 7.99 0.42 10.92
C ALA A 218 8.86 1.63 10.55
N ALA A 219 9.32 2.42 11.53
CA ALA A 219 10.23 3.55 11.27
C ALA A 219 11.57 3.09 10.71
N VAL A 220 12.10 1.99 11.24
CA VAL A 220 13.33 1.36 10.76
C VAL A 220 13.16 0.86 9.33
N GLU A 221 12.08 0.16 9.02
CA GLU A 221 11.75 -0.31 7.66
C GLU A 221 11.58 0.87 6.70
N ALA A 222 10.83 1.89 7.10
CA ALA A 222 10.65 3.11 6.31
C ALA A 222 11.99 3.80 6.01
N ALA A 223 12.92 3.88 6.96
CA ALA A 223 14.23 4.47 6.74
C ALA A 223 15.02 3.77 5.63
N GLY A 224 14.97 2.44 5.57
CA GLY A 224 15.58 1.64 4.50
C GLY A 224 14.88 1.85 3.14
N LEU A 225 13.55 1.74 3.12
CA LEU A 225 12.72 1.87 1.90
C LEU A 225 12.76 3.28 1.30
N LEU A 226 12.90 4.31 2.12
CA LEU A 226 13.04 5.71 1.73
C LEU A 226 14.50 6.11 1.47
N ARG A 227 15.42 5.15 1.46
CA ARG A 227 16.86 5.36 1.21
C ARG A 227 17.47 6.47 2.04
N ASN A 228 17.07 6.57 3.31
CA ASN A 228 17.61 7.56 4.22
C ASN A 228 19.04 7.19 4.66
N GLN A 229 20.02 7.52 3.82
CA GLN A 229 21.44 7.20 4.09
C GLN A 229 21.95 7.81 5.40
N ALA A 230 21.40 8.98 5.79
CA ALA A 230 21.78 9.63 7.05
C ALA A 230 21.37 8.82 8.31
N ALA A 231 20.37 7.92 8.19
CA ALA A 231 19.92 7.06 9.27
C ALA A 231 20.83 5.85 9.53
N LEU A 232 21.81 5.58 8.67
CA LEU A 232 22.65 4.38 8.77
C LEU A 232 23.35 4.20 10.13
N PRO A 233 23.93 5.23 10.77
CA PRO A 233 24.51 5.11 12.11
C PRO A 233 23.46 4.70 13.16
N ASP A 234 22.27 5.31 13.13
CA ASP A 234 21.19 5.00 14.07
C ASP A 234 20.65 3.59 13.85
N LEU A 235 20.49 3.14 12.60
CA LEU A 235 20.10 1.78 12.26
C LEU A 235 21.10 0.73 12.79
N LYS A 236 22.40 1.01 12.71
CA LYS A 236 23.46 0.15 13.28
C LYS A 236 23.39 0.13 14.81
N ASP A 237 23.08 1.27 15.44
CA ASP A 237 22.89 1.35 16.88
C ASP A 237 21.64 0.57 17.34
N VAL A 238 20.51 0.73 16.62
CA VAL A 238 19.29 -0.05 16.86
C VAL A 238 19.58 -1.55 16.73
N LEU A 239 20.24 -2.00 15.65
CA LEU A 239 20.61 -3.40 15.44
C LEU A 239 21.42 -3.97 16.61
N LYS A 240 22.34 -3.19 17.14
CA LYS A 240 23.24 -3.59 18.24
C LYS A 240 22.50 -3.68 19.57
N ARG A 241 21.55 -2.78 19.86
CA ARG A 241 20.93 -2.64 21.17
C ARG A 241 19.61 -3.36 21.33
N THR A 242 18.88 -3.58 20.24
CA THR A 242 17.53 -4.15 20.33
C THR A 242 17.54 -5.60 20.79
N SER A 243 16.65 -5.93 21.70
CA SER A 243 16.32 -7.31 22.08
C SER A 243 15.12 -7.86 21.28
N ASP A 244 14.33 -6.98 20.65
CA ASP A 244 13.17 -7.38 19.85
C ASP A 244 13.62 -7.98 18.51
N ALA A 245 13.14 -9.20 18.22
CA ALA A 245 13.54 -9.91 17.02
C ALA A 245 13.01 -9.28 15.72
N LYS A 246 11.82 -8.62 15.77
CA LYS A 246 11.25 -7.94 14.58
C LYS A 246 12.05 -6.68 14.27
N VAL A 247 12.33 -5.86 15.29
CA VAL A 247 13.16 -4.67 15.15
C VAL A 247 14.56 -5.04 14.66
N ARG A 248 15.15 -6.13 15.15
CA ARG A 248 16.47 -6.60 14.69
C ARG A 248 16.48 -6.98 13.22
N ARG A 249 15.47 -7.74 12.77
CA ARG A 249 15.30 -8.11 11.35
C ARG A 249 15.11 -6.87 10.49
N ALA A 250 14.19 -5.98 10.88
CA ALA A 250 13.95 -4.71 10.20
C ALA A 250 15.23 -3.88 10.09
N ALA A 251 16.01 -3.75 11.16
CA ALA A 251 17.25 -2.98 11.17
C ALA A 251 18.30 -3.54 10.20
N LEU A 252 18.54 -4.86 10.21
CA LEU A 252 19.51 -5.45 9.28
C LEU A 252 19.05 -5.36 7.83
N THR A 253 17.75 -5.58 7.56
CA THR A 253 17.16 -5.41 6.23
C THR A 253 17.31 -3.96 5.73
N SER A 254 17.05 -2.98 6.59
CA SER A 254 17.18 -1.56 6.24
C SER A 254 18.62 -1.14 6.01
N ILE A 255 19.57 -1.64 6.82
CA ILE A 255 21.01 -1.45 6.58
C ILE A 255 21.38 -2.06 5.21
N ALA A 256 20.85 -3.23 4.86
CA ALA A 256 21.08 -3.87 3.56
C ALA A 256 20.50 -3.07 2.37
N MET A 257 19.47 -2.26 2.59
CA MET A 257 18.90 -1.35 1.57
C MET A 257 19.70 -0.07 1.38
N LEU A 258 20.65 0.23 2.31
CA LEU A 258 21.50 1.42 2.33
C LEU A 258 22.96 0.99 2.10
N PRO A 259 23.36 0.71 0.84
CA PRO A 259 24.69 0.18 0.56
C PRO A 259 25.79 1.11 1.03
N ASP A 260 26.61 0.62 1.94
CA ASP A 260 27.76 1.32 2.49
C ASP A 260 28.86 0.30 2.83
N PRO A 261 30.10 0.48 2.34
CA PRO A 261 31.22 -0.46 2.56
C PRO A 261 31.49 -0.74 4.03
N THR A 262 31.23 0.23 4.93
CA THR A 262 31.42 0.08 6.38
C THR A 262 30.40 -0.90 7.02
N SER A 263 29.39 -1.34 6.28
CA SER A 263 28.42 -2.33 6.74
C SER A 263 28.83 -3.78 6.43
N ARG A 264 29.92 -3.99 5.68
CA ARG A 264 30.40 -5.33 5.28
C ARG A 264 30.60 -6.27 6.49
N GLU A 265 31.24 -5.78 7.54
CA GLU A 265 31.49 -6.57 8.75
C GLU A 265 30.19 -6.91 9.50
N VAL A 266 29.17 -6.05 9.43
CA VAL A 266 27.84 -6.34 9.95
C VAL A 266 27.27 -7.55 9.23
N TYR A 267 27.28 -7.56 7.89
CA TYR A 267 26.76 -8.67 7.11
C TYR A 267 27.53 -9.99 7.36
N ALA A 268 28.86 -9.92 7.47
CA ALA A 268 29.69 -11.08 7.80
C ALA A 268 29.25 -11.74 9.11
N GLY A 269 28.90 -10.94 10.12
CA GLY A 269 28.44 -11.41 11.42
C GLY A 269 27.09 -12.14 11.39
N TYR A 270 26.21 -11.79 10.44
CA TYR A 270 24.85 -12.36 10.34
C TYR A 270 24.69 -13.42 9.25
N LEU A 271 25.64 -13.60 8.36
CA LEU A 271 25.51 -14.56 7.23
C LEU A 271 25.33 -16.01 7.68
N ARG A 272 25.70 -16.33 8.94
CA ARG A 272 25.55 -17.64 9.56
C ARG A 272 24.69 -17.61 10.83
N ASP A 273 23.85 -16.60 10.98
CA ASP A 273 22.96 -16.49 12.13
C ASP A 273 21.93 -17.64 12.14
N LYS A 274 21.46 -18.03 13.32
CA LYS A 274 20.41 -19.05 13.46
C LYS A 274 19.07 -18.62 12.85
N ASP A 275 18.80 -17.31 12.79
CA ASP A 275 17.59 -16.71 12.23
C ASP A 275 17.76 -16.62 10.70
N ASP A 276 16.89 -17.33 9.97
CA ASP A 276 16.92 -17.37 8.50
C ASP A 276 16.70 -15.99 7.87
N LYS A 277 15.85 -15.14 8.44
CA LYS A 277 15.63 -13.77 7.96
C LYS A 277 16.84 -12.86 8.14
N LEU A 278 17.62 -13.06 9.21
CA LEU A 278 18.86 -12.32 9.39
C LEU A 278 19.94 -12.78 8.39
N ARG A 279 20.00 -14.10 8.08
CA ARG A 279 20.89 -14.58 7.02
C ARG A 279 20.49 -14.02 5.64
N ALA A 280 19.19 -14.00 5.35
CA ALA A 280 18.66 -13.42 4.12
C ALA A 280 19.04 -11.93 3.99
N ALA A 281 18.79 -11.12 5.01
CA ALA A 281 19.13 -9.70 5.02
C ALA A 281 20.65 -9.46 4.88
N ALA A 282 21.49 -10.28 5.51
CA ALA A 282 22.95 -10.21 5.35
C ALA A 282 23.39 -10.50 3.90
N ALA A 283 22.80 -11.53 3.26
CA ALA A 283 23.04 -11.84 1.85
C ALA A 283 22.63 -10.68 0.92
N GLU A 284 21.48 -10.05 1.18
CA GLU A 284 21.03 -8.85 0.45
C GLU A 284 21.98 -7.66 0.64
N GLY A 285 22.55 -7.50 1.83
CA GLY A 285 23.57 -6.51 2.10
C GLY A 285 24.82 -6.72 1.22
N TYR A 286 25.31 -7.95 1.15
CA TYR A 286 26.40 -8.32 0.24
C TYR A 286 26.04 -8.04 -1.23
N ALA A 287 24.81 -8.39 -1.62
CA ALA A 287 24.31 -8.14 -2.98
C ALA A 287 24.45 -6.67 -3.38
N ARG A 288 23.97 -5.77 -2.52
CA ARG A 288 23.95 -4.32 -2.82
C ARG A 288 25.28 -3.63 -2.66
N LEU A 289 26.22 -4.20 -1.90
CA LEU A 289 27.62 -3.75 -1.92
C LEU A 289 28.28 -4.00 -3.27
N ARG A 290 27.85 -5.00 -4.02
CA ARG A 290 28.40 -5.38 -5.34
C ARG A 290 29.92 -5.49 -5.34
N ASN A 291 30.51 -6.02 -4.28
CA ASN A 291 31.96 -6.16 -4.15
C ASN A 291 32.40 -7.54 -4.66
N PRO A 292 33.04 -7.67 -5.86
CA PRO A 292 33.39 -8.96 -6.43
C PRO A 292 34.29 -9.85 -5.56
N PRO A 293 35.22 -9.32 -4.75
CA PRO A 293 35.99 -10.11 -3.79
C PRO A 293 35.17 -10.89 -2.76
N ASP A 294 33.91 -10.51 -2.52
CA ASP A 294 33.03 -11.21 -1.58
C ASP A 294 32.29 -12.40 -2.22
N LEU A 295 32.33 -12.55 -3.53
CA LEU A 295 31.66 -13.64 -4.25
C LEU A 295 31.96 -15.03 -3.69
N PRO A 296 33.21 -15.43 -3.38
CA PRO A 296 33.48 -16.77 -2.81
C PRO A 296 32.79 -17.00 -1.45
N VAL A 297 32.62 -15.95 -0.65
CA VAL A 297 31.89 -16.02 0.66
C VAL A 297 30.43 -16.30 0.43
N VAL A 298 29.81 -15.62 -0.55
CA VAL A 298 28.39 -15.75 -0.90
C VAL A 298 28.14 -17.13 -1.55
N GLU A 299 29.04 -17.61 -2.43
CA GLU A 299 28.97 -18.94 -3.06
C GLU A 299 29.02 -20.06 -2.03
N LYS A 300 29.95 -19.97 -1.08
CA LYS A 300 30.03 -20.95 0.00
C LYS A 300 28.76 -20.93 0.85
N ALA A 301 28.24 -19.75 1.21
CA ALA A 301 26.97 -19.64 1.95
C ALA A 301 25.81 -20.25 1.15
N TRP A 302 25.74 -20.06 -0.16
CA TRP A 302 24.75 -20.67 -1.05
C TRP A 302 24.82 -22.23 -1.03
N GLN A 303 26.01 -22.78 -1.03
CA GLN A 303 26.19 -24.25 -0.98
C GLN A 303 25.73 -24.86 0.35
N ASP A 304 25.97 -24.11 1.44
CA ASP A 304 25.68 -24.56 2.80
C ASP A 304 24.19 -24.26 3.22
N GLU A 305 23.45 -23.41 2.47
CA GLU A 305 22.11 -22.95 2.85
C GLU A 305 21.01 -23.92 2.42
N GLY A 306 20.25 -24.39 3.40
CA GLY A 306 19.11 -25.29 3.20
C GLY A 306 17.73 -24.63 3.23
N LYS A 307 17.63 -23.35 3.67
CA LYS A 307 16.34 -22.65 3.76
C LYS A 307 16.08 -21.82 2.51
N PRO A 308 14.84 -21.84 1.96
CA PRO A 308 14.53 -21.15 0.72
C PRO A 308 14.74 -19.66 0.76
N GLU A 309 14.28 -18.97 1.80
CA GLU A 309 14.35 -17.50 1.91
C GLU A 309 15.80 -16.96 1.83
N PRO A 310 16.74 -17.35 2.70
CA PRO A 310 18.13 -16.89 2.55
C PRO A 310 18.80 -17.45 1.28
N ARG A 311 18.36 -18.58 0.75
CA ARG A 311 18.87 -19.09 -0.52
C ARG A 311 18.48 -18.18 -1.69
N LEU A 312 17.27 -17.62 -1.70
CA LEU A 312 16.87 -16.60 -2.67
C LEU A 312 17.73 -15.34 -2.58
N SER A 313 18.00 -14.84 -1.37
CA SER A 313 18.86 -13.68 -1.16
C SER A 313 20.31 -13.94 -1.58
N LEU A 314 20.82 -15.15 -1.37
CA LEU A 314 22.15 -15.56 -1.84
C LEU A 314 22.22 -15.71 -3.37
N ALA A 315 21.15 -16.18 -4.02
CA ALA A 315 21.06 -16.19 -5.47
C ALA A 315 21.08 -14.76 -6.02
N PHE A 316 20.27 -13.88 -5.45
CA PHE A 316 20.26 -12.45 -5.77
C PHE A 316 21.67 -11.84 -5.64
N ALA A 317 22.37 -12.13 -4.54
CA ALA A 317 23.74 -11.62 -4.32
C ALA A 317 24.72 -12.09 -5.39
N GLN A 318 24.68 -13.36 -5.80
CA GLN A 318 25.56 -13.88 -6.84
C GLN A 318 25.29 -13.20 -8.19
N VAL A 319 24.00 -13.00 -8.57
CA VAL A 319 23.64 -12.31 -9.81
C VAL A 319 24.12 -10.85 -9.77
N MET A 320 23.92 -10.15 -8.64
CA MET A 320 24.41 -8.78 -8.44
C MET A 320 25.92 -8.65 -8.55
N MET A 321 26.67 -9.71 -8.27
CA MET A 321 28.13 -9.79 -8.39
C MET A 321 28.58 -10.34 -9.76
N GLY A 322 27.68 -10.47 -10.73
CA GLY A 322 28.01 -10.80 -12.12
C GLY A 322 27.70 -12.24 -12.56
N LYS A 323 27.24 -13.14 -11.66
CA LYS A 323 26.80 -14.49 -12.05
C LYS A 323 25.40 -14.49 -12.63
N SER A 324 25.25 -13.94 -13.80
CA SER A 324 23.95 -13.75 -14.47
C SER A 324 23.69 -14.75 -15.62
N GLU A 325 24.46 -15.80 -15.74
CA GLU A 325 24.19 -16.87 -16.72
C GLU A 325 22.84 -17.54 -16.45
N LEU A 326 22.19 -18.03 -17.52
CA LEU A 326 20.89 -18.70 -17.47
C LEU A 326 21.06 -20.20 -17.82
N SER A 327 21.73 -20.93 -16.95
CA SER A 327 21.82 -22.38 -17.00
C SER A 327 20.93 -23.04 -15.94
N GLU A 328 20.70 -24.35 -16.04
CA GLU A 328 19.68 -25.06 -15.21
C GLU A 328 19.85 -24.85 -13.69
N PHE A 329 21.09 -24.79 -13.19
CA PHE A 329 21.38 -24.66 -11.76
C PHE A 329 21.96 -23.28 -11.40
N SER A 330 21.87 -22.31 -12.31
CA SER A 330 22.40 -20.96 -12.06
C SER A 330 21.55 -20.16 -11.06
N PRO A 331 22.15 -19.19 -10.34
CA PRO A 331 21.42 -18.33 -9.42
C PRO A 331 20.26 -17.58 -10.06
N LEU A 332 20.44 -17.07 -11.29
CA LEU A 332 19.38 -16.38 -12.02
C LEU A 332 18.22 -17.32 -12.37
N ARG A 333 18.50 -18.54 -12.83
CA ARG A 333 17.46 -19.54 -13.13
C ARG A 333 16.72 -19.96 -11.86
N TYR A 334 17.42 -20.08 -10.73
CA TYR A 334 16.79 -20.37 -9.45
C TYR A 334 15.74 -19.29 -9.08
N LEU A 335 16.08 -18.00 -9.18
CA LEU A 335 15.14 -16.91 -8.91
C LEU A 335 13.93 -16.96 -9.84
N ILE A 336 14.13 -17.26 -11.14
CA ILE A 336 13.03 -17.35 -12.11
C ILE A 336 12.12 -18.54 -11.79
N ASN A 337 12.70 -19.71 -11.44
CA ASN A 337 11.93 -20.90 -11.08
C ASN A 337 11.00 -20.66 -9.89
N GLU A 338 11.42 -19.84 -8.91
CA GLU A 338 10.60 -19.54 -7.73
C GLU A 338 9.41 -18.62 -8.03
N LEU A 339 9.32 -18.04 -9.23
CA LEU A 339 8.09 -17.39 -9.68
C LEU A 339 6.90 -18.36 -9.84
N ASN A 340 7.18 -19.66 -10.02
CA ASN A 340 6.17 -20.73 -10.05
C ASN A 340 5.67 -21.11 -8.65
N SER A 341 6.40 -20.71 -7.59
CA SER A 341 6.06 -21.06 -6.22
C SER A 341 5.14 -20.01 -5.59
N VAL A 342 3.94 -20.42 -5.18
CA VAL A 342 3.02 -19.51 -4.44
C VAL A 342 3.65 -19.01 -3.13
N ALA A 343 4.50 -19.83 -2.50
CA ALA A 343 5.13 -19.51 -1.23
C ALA A 343 6.28 -18.49 -1.36
N TYR A 344 7.07 -18.58 -2.44
CA TYR A 344 8.34 -17.84 -2.56
C TYR A 344 8.37 -16.79 -3.68
N ARG A 345 7.38 -16.77 -4.56
CA ARG A 345 7.32 -15.78 -5.65
C ARG A 345 7.31 -14.33 -5.15
N GLY A 346 6.70 -14.10 -3.98
CA GLY A 346 6.66 -12.78 -3.35
C GLY A 346 8.03 -12.25 -2.97
N GLU A 347 9.00 -13.14 -2.70
CA GLU A 347 10.39 -12.81 -2.35
C GLU A 347 11.28 -12.77 -3.60
N ALA A 348 11.11 -13.71 -4.54
CA ALA A 348 11.87 -13.75 -5.78
C ALA A 348 11.58 -12.55 -6.70
N PHE A 349 10.33 -12.10 -6.74
CA PHE A 349 9.88 -11.03 -7.61
C PHE A 349 10.60 -9.68 -7.38
N PRO A 350 10.70 -9.14 -6.15
CA PRO A 350 11.45 -7.90 -5.90
C PRO A 350 12.93 -8.00 -6.31
N PHE A 351 13.56 -9.15 -6.11
CA PHE A 351 14.95 -9.36 -6.54
C PHE A 351 15.08 -9.28 -8.06
N LEU A 352 14.18 -9.94 -8.78
CA LEU A 352 14.18 -9.88 -10.25
C LEU A 352 13.86 -8.46 -10.76
N VAL A 353 13.00 -7.69 -10.07
CA VAL A 353 12.76 -6.29 -10.37
C VAL A 353 14.05 -5.44 -10.18
N GLU A 354 14.81 -5.69 -9.13
CA GLU A 354 16.07 -4.97 -8.89
C GLU A 354 17.13 -5.38 -9.92
N LEU A 355 17.29 -6.66 -10.17
CA LEU A 355 18.23 -7.22 -11.16
C LEU A 355 17.94 -6.75 -12.58
N ALA A 356 16.68 -6.69 -12.99
CA ALA A 356 16.29 -6.28 -14.34
C ALA A 356 16.51 -4.79 -14.64
N ARG A 357 16.96 -3.98 -13.69
CA ARG A 357 17.48 -2.64 -13.95
C ARG A 357 18.80 -2.68 -14.73
N ASP A 358 19.56 -3.76 -14.58
CA ASP A 358 20.73 -4.03 -15.42
C ASP A 358 20.26 -4.53 -16.80
N PRO A 359 20.60 -3.84 -17.91
CA PRO A 359 20.21 -4.26 -19.25
C PRO A 359 20.70 -5.66 -19.61
N GLN A 360 21.89 -6.08 -19.14
CA GLN A 360 22.44 -7.39 -19.44
C GLN A 360 21.63 -8.52 -18.78
N VAL A 361 21.17 -8.32 -17.55
CA VAL A 361 20.28 -9.26 -16.87
C VAL A 361 18.91 -9.25 -17.52
N ARG A 362 18.37 -8.06 -17.83
CA ARG A 362 17.05 -7.91 -18.45
C ARG A 362 16.95 -8.63 -19.80
N GLU A 363 18.00 -8.56 -20.61
CA GLU A 363 18.06 -9.28 -21.90
C GLU A 363 17.89 -10.79 -21.69
N LYS A 364 18.52 -11.36 -20.66
CA LYS A 364 18.42 -12.80 -20.35
C LYS A 364 17.02 -13.23 -19.92
N LEU A 365 16.22 -12.34 -19.38
CA LEU A 365 14.82 -12.65 -19.03
C LEU A 365 13.91 -12.80 -20.24
N THR A 366 14.33 -12.39 -21.45
CA THR A 366 13.53 -12.48 -22.67
C THR A 366 13.16 -13.93 -23.01
N GLY A 367 14.10 -14.86 -22.91
CA GLY A 367 13.85 -16.28 -23.17
C GLY A 367 12.75 -16.88 -22.30
N PRO A 368 12.86 -16.82 -20.97
CA PRO A 368 11.81 -17.26 -20.03
C PRO A 368 10.48 -16.51 -20.19
N LEU A 369 10.51 -15.21 -20.48
CA LEU A 369 9.30 -14.43 -20.76
C LEU A 369 8.50 -14.95 -21.95
N GLN A 370 9.20 -15.43 -23.01
CA GLN A 370 8.55 -15.92 -24.23
C GLN A 370 8.18 -17.40 -24.17
N ASN A 371 9.05 -18.23 -23.58
CA ASN A 371 9.00 -19.69 -23.67
C ASN A 371 8.83 -20.39 -22.31
N GLY A 372 8.79 -19.64 -21.23
CA GLY A 372 8.63 -20.17 -19.87
C GLY A 372 7.22 -20.65 -19.56
N THR A 373 7.01 -21.06 -18.33
CA THR A 373 5.70 -21.45 -17.82
C THR A 373 4.74 -20.24 -17.81
N LYS A 374 3.46 -20.51 -17.64
CA LYS A 374 2.43 -19.46 -17.48
C LYS A 374 2.80 -18.46 -16.35
N ASP A 375 3.17 -18.99 -15.18
CA ASP A 375 3.55 -18.16 -14.03
C ASP A 375 4.84 -17.35 -14.32
N GLU A 376 5.86 -17.96 -14.92
CA GLU A 376 7.07 -17.24 -15.34
C GLU A 376 6.74 -16.06 -16.25
N LYS A 377 5.92 -16.26 -17.29
CA LYS A 377 5.51 -15.22 -18.24
C LYS A 377 4.78 -14.08 -17.54
N ILE A 378 3.79 -14.38 -16.68
CA ILE A 378 3.01 -13.39 -15.93
C ILE A 378 3.92 -12.55 -15.04
N TRP A 379 4.76 -13.22 -14.22
CA TRP A 379 5.58 -12.51 -13.25
C TRP A 379 6.75 -11.78 -13.89
N LEU A 380 7.36 -12.30 -14.95
CA LEU A 380 8.39 -11.57 -15.71
C LEU A 380 7.81 -10.37 -16.46
N ALA A 381 6.58 -10.44 -16.96
CA ALA A 381 5.90 -9.25 -17.49
C ALA A 381 5.75 -8.16 -16.42
N ARG A 382 5.38 -8.55 -15.19
CA ARG A 382 5.32 -7.64 -14.03
C ARG A 382 6.71 -7.08 -13.64
N VAL A 383 7.77 -7.86 -13.78
CA VAL A 383 9.16 -7.39 -13.59
C VAL A 383 9.48 -6.29 -14.59
N LEU A 384 9.23 -6.53 -15.89
CA LEU A 384 9.50 -5.53 -16.93
C LEU A 384 8.62 -4.29 -16.81
N ALA A 385 7.37 -4.43 -16.33
CA ALA A 385 6.52 -3.28 -16.03
C ALA A 385 7.18 -2.30 -15.04
N ARG A 386 7.97 -2.82 -14.07
CA ARG A 386 8.58 -2.03 -12.99
C ARG A 386 10.01 -1.58 -13.28
N SER A 387 10.76 -2.36 -14.04
CA SER A 387 12.19 -2.12 -14.29
C SER A 387 12.59 -2.13 -15.76
N GLY A 388 11.66 -2.37 -16.68
CA GLY A 388 11.90 -2.27 -18.12
C GLY A 388 12.14 -0.84 -18.57
N ASP A 389 12.55 -0.71 -19.83
CA ASP A 389 12.76 0.53 -20.57
C ASP A 389 11.96 0.49 -21.88
N GLN A 390 12.20 1.47 -22.77
CA GLN A 390 11.54 1.49 -24.08
C GLN A 390 11.78 0.24 -24.92
N GLN A 391 12.94 -0.43 -24.76
CA GLN A 391 13.24 -1.68 -25.49
C GLN A 391 12.39 -2.86 -24.96
N SER A 392 11.84 -2.75 -23.75
CA SER A 392 10.94 -3.75 -23.18
C SER A 392 9.49 -3.65 -23.72
N VAL A 393 9.12 -2.53 -24.37
CA VAL A 393 7.78 -2.33 -24.93
C VAL A 393 7.40 -3.39 -25.97
N PRO A 394 8.22 -3.69 -27.00
CA PRO A 394 7.89 -4.74 -27.98
C PRO A 394 7.75 -6.12 -27.36
N LEU A 395 8.53 -6.43 -26.30
CA LEU A 395 8.43 -7.70 -25.58
C LEU A 395 7.07 -7.83 -24.90
N LEU A 396 6.62 -6.79 -24.20
CA LEU A 396 5.32 -6.77 -23.51
C LEU A 396 4.15 -6.74 -24.50
N GLN A 397 4.30 -6.09 -25.67
CA GLN A 397 3.33 -6.17 -26.76
C GLN A 397 3.16 -7.61 -27.25
N LYS A 398 4.26 -8.37 -27.37
CA LYS A 398 4.19 -9.78 -27.73
C LYS A 398 3.46 -10.60 -26.67
N VAL A 399 3.77 -10.38 -25.38
CA VAL A 399 3.08 -11.05 -24.26
C VAL A 399 1.59 -10.69 -24.20
N SER A 400 1.19 -9.47 -24.56
CA SER A 400 -0.23 -9.08 -24.62
C SER A 400 -1.04 -9.79 -25.71
N ASN A 401 -0.37 -10.51 -26.62
CA ASN A 401 -0.97 -11.36 -27.64
C ASN A 401 -0.72 -12.85 -27.40
N ASP A 402 -0.34 -13.25 -26.17
CA ASP A 402 -0.15 -14.67 -25.81
C ASP A 402 -1.47 -15.44 -25.97
N PRO A 403 -1.45 -16.70 -26.46
CA PRO A 403 -2.65 -17.51 -26.59
C PRO A 403 -3.35 -17.81 -25.24
N ASP A 404 -2.63 -17.80 -24.12
CA ASP A 404 -3.26 -17.86 -22.77
C ASP A 404 -3.83 -16.49 -22.41
N SER A 405 -5.15 -16.44 -22.17
CA SER A 405 -5.87 -15.20 -21.91
C SER A 405 -5.42 -14.46 -20.64
N GLU A 406 -4.96 -15.20 -19.61
CA GLU A 406 -4.46 -14.60 -18.37
C GLU A 406 -3.07 -13.98 -18.59
N VAL A 407 -2.20 -14.67 -19.34
CA VAL A 407 -0.91 -14.13 -19.75
C VAL A 407 -1.10 -12.85 -20.58
N ALA A 408 -2.02 -12.88 -21.56
CA ALA A 408 -2.32 -11.74 -22.41
C ALA A 408 -2.84 -10.53 -21.61
N GLN A 409 -3.75 -10.75 -20.66
CA GLN A 409 -4.27 -9.69 -19.79
C GLN A 409 -3.18 -9.06 -18.93
N GLU A 410 -2.33 -9.88 -18.30
CA GLU A 410 -1.20 -9.40 -17.50
C GLU A 410 -0.15 -8.70 -18.38
N GLY A 411 0.10 -9.18 -19.58
CA GLY A 411 0.95 -8.52 -20.57
C GLY A 411 0.44 -7.11 -20.94
N LEU A 412 -0.87 -6.97 -21.18
CA LEU A 412 -1.50 -5.69 -21.45
C LEU A 412 -1.39 -4.72 -20.24
N LYS A 413 -1.63 -5.23 -19.03
CA LYS A 413 -1.49 -4.46 -17.79
C LYS A 413 -0.04 -4.02 -17.58
N ALA A 414 0.92 -4.92 -17.79
CA ALA A 414 2.34 -4.64 -17.70
C ALA A 414 2.78 -3.57 -18.71
N LEU A 415 2.29 -3.65 -19.94
CA LEU A 415 2.56 -2.68 -20.99
C LEU A 415 2.06 -1.27 -20.61
N ARG A 416 0.82 -1.15 -20.13
CA ARG A 416 0.25 0.12 -19.63
C ARG A 416 1.06 0.69 -18.48
N THR A 417 1.45 -0.16 -17.53
CA THR A 417 2.27 0.23 -16.36
C THR A 417 3.65 0.74 -16.79
N LEU A 418 4.29 0.07 -17.75
CA LEU A 418 5.58 0.50 -18.29
C LEU A 418 5.47 1.84 -19.01
N GLN A 419 4.49 1.98 -19.91
CA GLN A 419 4.26 3.21 -20.68
C GLN A 419 3.94 4.42 -19.80
N ALA A 420 3.27 4.22 -18.68
CA ALA A 420 3.00 5.31 -17.72
C ALA A 420 4.25 5.85 -16.99
N ARG A 421 5.42 5.26 -17.22
CA ARG A 421 6.71 5.69 -16.61
C ARG A 421 7.52 6.62 -17.52
N PHE A 422 7.16 6.74 -18.77
CA PHE A 422 7.81 7.59 -19.78
C PHE A 422 6.91 8.78 -20.11
#